data_d0dd7d603f514eeca600c0e44de6db90
#
_entry.id   d0dd7d603f514eeca600c0e44de6db90
#
_cell.length_a   1.000
_cell.length_b   1.000
_cell.length_c   1.000
_cell.angle_alpha   90.00
_cell.angle_beta   90.00
_cell.angle_gamma   90.00
#
_symmetry.space_group_name_H-M   'P 1'
#
loop_
_entity.id
_entity.type
_entity.pdbx_description
1 polymer ?
#
loop_
_entity_poly.entity_id
_entity_poly.type
_entity_poly.pdbx_seq_one_letter_code
_entity_poly.pdbx_strand_id
1 'polypeptide(L)'
;MKRRYRVLTALLLVFIMGSAVSGCGADTDTETGVPPYQIWEPLEPKDNAAAGETDDNSPEQADGAQDENAGQDAAGKDDKGQPGETVSDGNVTVTISAAGDVTLGNHQNQEYAYSFRQKYDEEGDAYFLENVKDIFEDDDMTVVNFEGTLTYAEERRETTYNMKGDPSYIQILNDGSVEAVGFANNHCMDYLQKGHDDTVDCFKEAGLTYAYDAVTGIYETKGIKIGLIAVNEVEQGAAVEKIIQSDIDSLREQDADLIVVCCHWGVESETQPEDYQMVLGRKCVDWGADLVLGSHPHVLQGIELYQGKFIVYSLANFCFGGNRNPKDKDTMIFQQQFTFVDGVKQEDIAGRVIPCSVSSVKGLNDFRPTPAEGDEYTRILQKIQDYSSPFGTYFDADGWYVAQ
;
A
#
# COMPACT_ATOMS: atom_id res chain seq x y z
N MET A 1 -6.63 -38.39 -63.20
CA MET A 1 -7.54 -39.40 -62.65
C MET A 1 -8.44 -38.78 -61.60
N LYS A 2 -9.75 -38.90 -61.87
CA LYS A 2 -10.88 -38.34 -61.14
C LYS A 2 -11.17 -39.08 -59.82
N ARG A 3 -11.57 -38.39 -58.74
CA ARG A 3 -12.55 -38.82 -57.74
C ARG A 3 -12.65 -37.72 -56.69
N ARG A 4 -13.67 -37.02 -56.59
CA ARG A 4 -15.11 -37.07 -56.31
C ARG A 4 -15.40 -36.66 -54.85
N TYR A 5 -16.14 -35.56 -54.80
CA TYR A 5 -16.82 -34.95 -53.61
C TYR A 5 -17.81 -35.90 -52.96
N ARG A 6 -17.98 -35.79 -51.65
CA ARG A 6 -19.25 -36.07 -50.99
C ARG A 6 -19.57 -35.01 -49.95
N VAL A 7 -20.60 -34.28 -50.27
CA VAL A 7 -21.37 -33.39 -49.40
C VAL A 7 -22.30 -34.28 -48.57
N LEU A 8 -22.43 -34.05 -47.29
CA LEU A 8 -23.52 -34.55 -46.49
C LEU A 8 -24.20 -33.40 -45.73
N THR A 9 -25.42 -33.15 -46.20
CA THR A 9 -26.45 -32.27 -45.63
C THR A 9 -27.23 -33.10 -44.59
N ALA A 10 -27.52 -32.56 -43.42
CA ALA A 10 -28.55 -33.08 -42.53
C ALA A 10 -29.21 -31.94 -41.77
N LEU A 11 -30.33 -31.78 -42.13
CA LEU A 11 -31.70 -31.46 -41.78
C LEU A 11 -31.92 -30.92 -40.34
N LEU A 12 -32.57 -29.77 -40.38
CA LEU A 12 -33.34 -29.10 -39.37
C LEU A 12 -34.64 -29.91 -39.06
N LEU A 13 -34.96 -30.10 -37.79
CA LEU A 13 -36.30 -30.49 -37.36
C LEU A 13 -36.79 -29.56 -36.27
N VAL A 14 -37.71 -28.71 -36.69
CA VAL A 14 -38.56 -27.86 -35.84
C VAL A 14 -39.70 -28.73 -35.32
N PHE A 15 -39.95 -28.73 -34.01
CA PHE A 15 -41.24 -29.16 -33.46
C PHE A 15 -41.85 -28.01 -32.68
N ILE A 16 -42.92 -27.48 -33.26
CA ILE A 16 -43.89 -26.60 -32.60
C ILE A 16 -45.06 -27.51 -32.17
N MET A 17 -45.41 -27.53 -30.91
CA MET A 17 -46.78 -27.75 -30.50
C MET A 17 -47.07 -26.95 -29.22
N GLY A 18 -48.05 -26.13 -29.35
CA GLY A 18 -48.60 -25.27 -28.33
C GLY A 18 -49.79 -25.86 -27.59
N SER A 19 -50.30 -25.05 -26.71
CA SER A 19 -51.61 -24.94 -26.03
C SER A 19 -51.57 -25.31 -24.55
N ALA A 20 -51.68 -24.37 -23.76
CA ALA A 20 -52.75 -23.59 -23.15
C ALA A 20 -53.15 -24.02 -21.72
N VAL A 21 -53.01 -23.04 -20.83
CA VAL A 21 -53.94 -22.55 -19.79
C VAL A 21 -53.99 -23.28 -18.43
N SER A 22 -53.76 -22.43 -17.47
CA SER A 22 -54.35 -22.25 -16.12
C SER A 22 -53.44 -22.54 -14.91
N GLY A 23 -53.04 -21.47 -14.27
CA GLY A 23 -53.52 -21.13 -12.93
C GLY A 23 -52.58 -21.42 -11.77
N CYS A 24 -52.35 -20.36 -11.04
CA CYS A 24 -51.89 -20.26 -9.65
C CYS A 24 -50.39 -20.30 -9.36
N GLY A 25 -49.94 -19.19 -9.05
CA GLY A 25 -48.97 -18.63 -8.17
C GLY A 25 -48.03 -19.55 -7.39
N ALA A 26 -46.76 -19.30 -7.62
CA ALA A 26 -45.74 -19.26 -6.57
C ALA A 26 -44.55 -18.56 -7.16
N ASP A 27 -44.23 -17.43 -6.61
CA ASP A 27 -42.98 -16.70 -6.79
C ASP A 27 -41.80 -17.62 -6.40
N THR A 28 -40.86 -17.80 -7.33
CA THR A 28 -39.52 -18.27 -6.98
C THR A 28 -38.52 -17.27 -7.56
N ASP A 29 -38.35 -16.17 -6.84
CA ASP A 29 -37.15 -15.37 -6.93
C ASP A 29 -35.98 -16.23 -6.46
N THR A 30 -35.12 -16.62 -7.37
CA THR A 30 -33.78 -17.08 -7.02
C THR A 30 -32.93 -15.85 -6.72
N GLU A 31 -33.09 -15.32 -5.51
CA GLU A 31 -32.09 -14.43 -4.90
C GLU A 31 -30.79 -15.21 -4.77
N THR A 32 -29.78 -14.79 -5.53
CA THR A 32 -28.38 -15.03 -5.19
C THR A 32 -28.12 -14.21 -3.95
N GLY A 33 -28.31 -14.84 -2.78
CA GLY A 33 -28.13 -14.20 -1.49
C GLY A 33 -26.65 -13.99 -1.20
N VAL A 34 -26.15 -12.81 -1.51
CA VAL A 34 -25.04 -12.21 -0.79
C VAL A 34 -25.66 -11.62 0.47
N PRO A 35 -25.22 -12.00 1.69
CA PRO A 35 -25.79 -11.42 2.91
C PRO A 35 -25.48 -9.91 2.93
N PRO A 36 -26.43 -9.06 3.37
CA PRO A 36 -26.17 -7.65 3.48
C PRO A 36 -25.05 -7.42 4.50
N TYR A 37 -23.98 -6.76 4.08
CA TYR A 37 -22.92 -6.28 4.95
C TYR A 37 -23.53 -5.41 6.04
N GLN A 38 -23.21 -5.74 7.28
CA GLN A 38 -23.46 -4.83 8.40
C GLN A 38 -22.51 -3.65 8.22
N ILE A 39 -23.08 -2.48 7.98
CA ILE A 39 -22.37 -1.21 8.05
C ILE A 39 -21.87 -1.10 9.50
N TRP A 40 -20.56 -1.11 9.67
CA TRP A 40 -19.94 -0.87 10.97
C TRP A 40 -20.21 0.59 11.35
N GLU A 41 -20.96 0.82 12.43
CA GLU A 41 -21.05 2.12 13.06
C GLU A 41 -19.75 2.35 13.85
N PRO A 42 -19.12 3.53 13.74
CA PRO A 42 -17.94 3.86 14.52
C PRO A 42 -18.28 3.75 16.01
N LEU A 43 -17.46 3.04 16.78
CA LEU A 43 -17.56 3.01 18.23
C LEU A 43 -17.22 4.40 18.77
N GLU A 44 -18.17 5.05 19.42
CA GLU A 44 -17.92 6.30 20.15
C GLU A 44 -16.85 6.08 21.21
N PRO A 45 -15.95 7.06 21.44
CA PRO A 45 -14.93 6.96 22.47
C PRO A 45 -15.59 6.84 23.83
N LYS A 46 -15.26 5.78 24.58
CA LYS A 46 -15.71 5.64 25.97
C LYS A 46 -14.99 6.66 26.85
N ASP A 47 -15.72 7.66 27.29
CA ASP A 47 -15.29 8.56 28.36
C ASP A 47 -14.94 7.76 29.62
N ASN A 48 -13.69 7.74 29.98
CA ASN A 48 -13.24 7.30 31.30
C ASN A 48 -13.44 8.45 32.28
N ALA A 49 -14.63 8.50 32.90
CA ALA A 49 -14.87 9.36 34.03
C ALA A 49 -14.33 8.68 35.31
N ALA A 50 -13.54 9.44 36.01
CA ALA A 50 -12.89 9.17 37.27
C ALA A 50 -13.84 8.74 38.38
N ALA A 51 -13.37 7.87 39.30
CA ALA A 51 -13.71 7.92 40.68
C ALA A 51 -12.45 7.62 41.50
N GLY A 52 -12.04 8.60 42.24
CA GLY A 52 -10.96 8.49 43.21
C GLY A 52 -11.40 7.76 44.46
N GLU A 53 -10.43 7.22 45.15
CA GLU A 53 -10.41 7.21 46.61
C GLU A 53 -8.97 7.14 47.11
N THR A 54 -8.73 8.04 48.05
CA THR A 54 -7.53 8.28 48.84
C THR A 54 -7.21 7.11 49.76
N ASP A 55 -5.93 6.77 49.93
CA ASP A 55 -5.42 6.54 51.29
C ASP A 55 -3.92 6.85 51.41
N ASP A 56 -3.69 7.61 52.42
CA ASP A 56 -2.52 8.21 53.02
C ASP A 56 -1.63 7.12 53.67
N ASN A 57 -0.31 7.16 53.45
CA ASN A 57 0.69 6.90 54.48
C ASN A 57 2.11 7.18 53.98
N SER A 58 2.63 8.32 54.38
CA SER A 58 4.06 8.49 54.65
C SER A 58 4.35 8.12 56.10
N PRO A 59 5.58 7.76 56.53
CA PRO A 59 6.63 8.76 56.64
C PRO A 59 8.11 8.30 56.53
N GLU A 60 8.96 9.37 56.55
CA GLU A 60 10.30 9.56 57.18
C GLU A 60 11.53 9.27 56.35
N GLN A 61 12.17 10.32 55.96
CA GLN A 61 13.40 11.03 56.33
C GLN A 61 14.61 10.18 56.83
N ALA A 62 15.75 10.42 56.18
CA ALA A 62 17.03 10.84 56.75
C ALA A 62 18.09 10.98 55.63
N ASP A 63 18.51 12.19 55.36
CA ASP A 63 19.76 12.84 55.81
C ASP A 63 21.06 12.21 55.27
N GLY A 64 21.77 12.98 54.47
CA GLY A 64 22.99 13.61 54.91
C GLY A 64 24.20 13.43 54.00
N ALA A 65 24.75 14.57 53.67
CA ALA A 65 26.14 14.93 53.54
C ALA A 65 26.76 15.10 52.14
N GLN A 66 27.06 16.36 51.95
CA GLN A 66 28.03 16.98 51.03
C GLN A 66 29.42 16.32 51.13
N ASP A 67 30.18 16.32 50.03
CA ASP A 67 31.45 17.08 50.05
C ASP A 67 32.01 17.32 48.67
N GLU A 68 32.67 18.46 48.56
CA GLU A 68 33.32 19.10 47.44
C GLU A 68 34.63 18.40 47.06
N ASN A 69 35.13 18.46 45.83
CA ASN A 69 36.25 19.32 45.45
C ASN A 69 36.80 19.08 44.03
N ALA A 70 37.02 20.16 43.39
CA ALA A 70 37.80 20.60 42.27
C ALA A 70 38.96 19.73 41.71
N GLY A 71 39.16 19.88 40.39
CA GLY A 71 40.48 19.68 39.76
C GLY A 71 40.43 19.57 38.24
N GLN A 72 40.75 20.64 37.58
CA GLN A 72 41.11 20.88 36.18
C GLN A 72 41.87 19.73 35.50
N ASP A 73 41.57 19.42 34.22
CA ASP A 73 42.41 19.89 33.11
C ASP A 73 41.85 19.49 31.73
N ALA A 74 42.12 20.34 30.77
CA ALA A 74 41.67 20.37 29.42
C ALA A 74 42.31 19.27 28.53
N ALA A 75 41.56 18.70 27.61
CA ALA A 75 42.01 18.31 26.29
C ALA A 75 40.85 18.28 25.31
N GLY A 76 40.95 19.05 24.24
CA GLY A 76 39.95 19.25 23.20
C GLY A 76 39.50 17.96 22.55
N LYS A 77 38.23 17.90 22.31
CA LYS A 77 37.62 17.00 21.32
C LYS A 77 36.99 17.87 20.27
N ASP A 78 37.45 17.64 19.07
CA ASP A 78 36.97 18.23 17.86
C ASP A 78 35.43 18.11 17.77
N ASP A 79 34.82 19.26 17.75
CA ASP A 79 33.43 19.50 17.36
C ASP A 79 33.28 19.09 15.88
N LYS A 80 32.82 17.88 15.60
CA LYS A 80 32.29 17.55 14.30
C LYS A 80 30.88 18.14 14.28
N GLY A 81 30.80 19.35 13.74
CA GLY A 81 29.56 20.02 13.43
C GLY A 81 28.57 19.05 12.74
N GLN A 82 27.36 18.99 13.26
CA GLN A 82 26.21 18.57 12.50
C GLN A 82 26.23 19.29 11.13
N PRO A 83 25.85 18.63 10.04
CA PRO A 83 25.62 19.33 8.78
C PRO A 83 24.59 20.41 9.07
N GLY A 84 25.02 21.66 8.98
CA GLY A 84 24.09 22.78 9.12
C GLY A 84 22.96 22.60 8.13
N GLU A 85 21.71 22.71 8.63
CA GLU A 85 20.59 23.07 7.83
C GLU A 85 20.98 24.25 6.96
N THR A 86 21.23 23.99 5.69
CA THR A 86 21.27 25.06 4.70
C THR A 86 19.83 25.53 4.59
N VAL A 87 19.53 26.63 5.25
CA VAL A 87 18.35 27.45 4.95
C VAL A 87 18.55 27.89 3.49
N SER A 88 18.08 27.05 2.56
CA SER A 88 17.99 27.39 1.16
C SER A 88 16.72 28.22 0.97
N ASP A 89 16.86 29.32 0.34
CA ASP A 89 15.92 30.20 -0.38
C ASP A 89 14.41 29.85 -0.35
N GLY A 90 13.76 29.62 0.80
CA GLY A 90 12.32 29.40 0.88
C GLY A 90 11.75 28.23 0.05
N ASN A 91 12.58 27.48 -0.66
CA ASN A 91 12.18 26.37 -1.54
C ASN A 91 12.38 25.02 -0.85
N VAL A 92 11.33 24.22 -0.79
CA VAL A 92 11.33 22.87 -0.23
C VAL A 92 10.89 21.89 -1.32
N THR A 93 11.65 20.82 -1.54
CA THR A 93 11.23 19.69 -2.37
C THR A 93 10.97 18.50 -1.47
N VAL A 94 9.80 17.89 -1.62
CA VAL A 94 9.41 16.65 -0.96
C VAL A 94 9.34 15.56 -2.01
N THR A 95 10.06 14.47 -1.80
CA THR A 95 10.04 13.26 -2.63
C THR A 95 9.23 12.17 -1.93
N ILE A 96 8.19 11.68 -2.58
CA ILE A 96 7.40 10.54 -2.10
C ILE A 96 7.72 9.34 -2.99
N SER A 97 8.18 8.24 -2.37
CA SER A 97 8.28 6.94 -3.03
C SER A 97 7.07 6.07 -2.69
N ALA A 98 6.60 5.31 -3.67
CA ALA A 98 5.53 4.35 -3.50
C ALA A 98 5.94 2.99 -4.04
N ALA A 99 5.68 1.94 -3.27
CA ALA A 99 5.88 0.56 -3.70
C ALA A 99 4.59 -0.25 -3.49
N GLY A 100 4.50 -1.39 -4.16
CA GLY A 100 3.28 -2.19 -4.22
C GLY A 100 3.02 -3.04 -2.99
N ASP A 101 2.44 -4.24 -3.23
CA ASP A 101 1.93 -5.11 -2.17
C ASP A 101 3.07 -5.71 -1.34
N VAL A 102 3.07 -5.39 -0.06
CA VAL A 102 4.00 -5.91 0.95
C VAL A 102 3.25 -6.88 1.86
N THR A 103 3.59 -8.18 1.75
CA THR A 103 3.07 -9.24 2.60
C THR A 103 4.22 -9.83 3.41
N LEU A 104 4.37 -9.37 4.66
CA LEU A 104 5.42 -9.85 5.56
C LEU A 104 4.93 -11.11 6.27
N GLY A 105 5.02 -12.24 5.59
CA GLY A 105 4.56 -13.50 6.14
C GLY A 105 4.17 -14.52 5.08
N ASN A 106 3.31 -15.45 5.47
CA ASN A 106 2.88 -16.56 4.63
C ASN A 106 1.38 -16.79 4.76
N HIS A 107 0.77 -17.40 3.75
CA HIS A 107 -0.57 -17.96 3.95
C HIS A 107 -0.50 -19.25 4.79
N GLN A 108 -1.59 -19.56 5.49
CA GLN A 108 -1.67 -20.63 6.48
C GLN A 108 -1.33 -22.06 5.97
N ASN A 109 -1.43 -22.28 4.66
CA ASN A 109 -1.15 -23.58 4.03
C ASN A 109 0.25 -23.67 3.40
N GLN A 110 1.06 -22.63 3.54
CA GLN A 110 2.40 -22.65 2.94
C GLN A 110 3.38 -23.45 3.78
N GLU A 111 4.09 -24.37 3.12
CA GLU A 111 5.16 -25.13 3.76
C GLU A 111 6.31 -24.21 4.18
N TYR A 112 7.02 -24.60 5.26
CA TYR A 112 8.16 -23.84 5.75
C TYR A 112 9.28 -23.70 4.71
N ALA A 113 9.53 -24.76 3.94
CA ALA A 113 10.55 -24.74 2.91
C ALA A 113 10.26 -23.70 1.82
N TYR A 114 11.23 -22.84 1.53
CA TYR A 114 11.11 -21.74 0.57
C TYR A 114 10.01 -20.72 0.91
N SER A 115 9.68 -20.60 2.18
CA SER A 115 8.71 -19.61 2.67
C SER A 115 9.39 -18.32 3.10
N PHE A 116 8.59 -17.25 3.23
CA PHE A 116 9.03 -15.99 3.83
C PHE A 116 9.60 -16.22 5.24
N ARG A 117 8.91 -17.04 6.06
CA ARG A 117 9.35 -17.36 7.40
C ARG A 117 10.72 -18.05 7.42
N GLN A 118 10.98 -19.03 6.52
CA GLN A 118 12.30 -19.64 6.43
C GLN A 118 13.36 -18.60 6.10
N LYS A 119 13.07 -17.70 5.14
CA LYS A 119 14.01 -16.68 4.74
C LYS A 119 14.30 -15.71 5.89
N TYR A 120 13.29 -15.32 6.65
CA TYR A 120 13.47 -14.49 7.84
C TYR A 120 14.31 -15.18 8.93
N ASP A 121 14.04 -16.47 9.20
CA ASP A 121 14.80 -17.28 10.18
C ASP A 121 16.28 -17.42 9.78
N GLU A 122 16.59 -17.40 8.48
CA GLU A 122 17.95 -17.52 7.95
C GLU A 122 18.70 -16.18 7.90
N GLU A 123 18.06 -15.09 7.53
CA GLU A 123 18.72 -13.84 7.14
C GLU A 123 18.40 -12.65 8.06
N GLY A 124 17.28 -12.70 8.80
CA GLY A 124 16.80 -11.59 9.64
C GLY A 124 16.08 -10.50 8.85
N ASP A 125 15.68 -9.44 9.58
CA ASP A 125 14.83 -8.35 9.10
C ASP A 125 15.49 -7.46 8.04
N ALA A 126 16.74 -7.07 8.22
CA ALA A 126 17.45 -6.18 7.30
C ALA A 126 17.60 -6.71 5.86
N TYR A 127 17.46 -8.04 5.66
CA TYR A 127 17.61 -8.68 4.35
C TYR A 127 16.58 -8.22 3.32
N PHE A 128 15.32 -8.07 3.72
CA PHE A 128 14.20 -8.01 2.79
C PHE A 128 14.16 -6.75 1.93
N LEU A 129 14.49 -5.59 2.50
CA LEU A 129 14.46 -4.32 1.78
C LEU A 129 15.86 -3.75 1.50
N GLU A 130 16.95 -4.50 1.80
CA GLU A 130 18.33 -4.05 1.66
C GLU A 130 18.64 -3.46 0.28
N ASN A 131 18.15 -4.09 -0.80
CA ASN A 131 18.49 -3.66 -2.17
C ASN A 131 17.74 -2.39 -2.63
N VAL A 132 16.75 -1.96 -1.90
CA VAL A 132 15.95 -0.75 -2.19
C VAL A 132 16.11 0.33 -1.10
N LYS A 133 16.79 -0.01 -0.01
CA LYS A 133 16.93 0.84 1.16
C LYS A 133 17.53 2.21 0.82
N ASP A 134 18.60 2.27 0.04
CA ASP A 134 19.23 3.54 -0.33
C ASP A 134 18.25 4.47 -1.09
N ILE A 135 17.31 3.90 -1.85
CA ILE A 135 16.29 4.68 -2.58
C ILE A 135 15.27 5.28 -1.59
N PHE A 136 14.91 4.52 -0.56
CA PHE A 136 13.94 4.93 0.45
C PHE A 136 14.57 5.86 1.49
N GLU A 137 15.87 5.69 1.82
CA GLU A 137 16.59 6.64 2.67
C GLU A 137 16.86 8.00 2.01
N ASP A 138 16.89 8.04 0.66
CA ASP A 138 17.12 9.27 -0.11
C ASP A 138 15.82 10.08 -0.36
N ASP A 139 14.64 9.51 -0.08
CA ASP A 139 13.37 10.21 -0.20
C ASP A 139 12.93 10.88 1.12
N ASP A 140 11.71 11.40 1.16
CA ASP A 140 11.14 12.06 2.33
C ASP A 140 9.99 11.26 2.94
N MET A 141 9.39 10.35 2.17
CA MET A 141 8.37 9.42 2.63
C MET A 141 8.25 8.27 1.64
N THR A 142 8.45 7.05 2.10
CA THR A 142 8.07 5.84 1.39
C THR A 142 6.73 5.32 1.89
N VAL A 143 5.79 5.06 0.96
CA VAL A 143 4.48 4.45 1.26
C VAL A 143 4.32 3.12 0.53
N VAL A 144 3.79 2.11 1.24
CA VAL A 144 3.51 0.77 0.69
C VAL A 144 2.08 0.33 1.02
N ASN A 145 1.49 -0.59 0.22
CA ASN A 145 0.30 -1.32 0.63
C ASN A 145 0.72 -2.50 1.53
N PHE A 146 0.33 -2.48 2.80
CA PHE A 146 0.59 -3.59 3.72
C PHE A 146 -0.53 -4.62 3.62
N GLU A 147 -0.27 -5.74 2.95
CA GLU A 147 -1.28 -6.74 2.62
C GLU A 147 -1.09 -8.03 3.44
N GLY A 148 -1.87 -8.15 4.50
CA GLY A 148 -1.81 -9.25 5.46
C GLY A 148 -1.94 -8.79 6.89
N THR A 149 -1.61 -9.66 7.85
CA THR A 149 -1.68 -9.37 9.29
C THR A 149 -0.39 -9.74 10.00
N LEU A 150 -0.04 -8.97 11.02
CA LEU A 150 1.04 -9.27 11.98
C LEU A 150 0.39 -9.65 13.31
N THR A 151 0.29 -10.95 13.60
CA THR A 151 -0.46 -11.41 14.78
C THR A 151 -0.10 -12.82 15.20
N TYR A 152 -0.29 -13.13 16.48
CA TYR A 152 -0.29 -14.51 16.99
C TYR A 152 -1.69 -15.12 17.03
N ALA A 153 -2.74 -14.43 16.58
CA ALA A 153 -4.09 -14.97 16.53
C ALA A 153 -4.15 -16.24 15.66
N GLU A 154 -5.02 -17.17 16.03
CA GLU A 154 -5.24 -18.42 15.29
C GLU A 154 -6.61 -18.46 14.62
N GLU A 155 -7.60 -17.75 15.17
CA GLU A 155 -8.90 -17.58 14.53
C GLU A 155 -8.77 -16.72 13.29
N ARG A 156 -9.37 -17.19 12.20
CA ARG A 156 -9.25 -16.55 10.88
C ARG A 156 -10.53 -16.65 10.07
N ARG A 157 -10.59 -15.86 9.01
CA ARG A 157 -11.67 -15.95 8.00
C ARG A 157 -11.61 -17.32 7.31
N GLU A 158 -12.77 -17.82 6.88
CA GLU A 158 -12.88 -19.03 6.06
C GLU A 158 -12.61 -18.70 4.59
N THR A 159 -11.34 -18.39 4.26
CA THR A 159 -10.87 -18.10 2.91
C THR A 159 -9.77 -19.06 2.50
N THR A 160 -9.46 -19.11 1.20
CA THR A 160 -8.42 -20.00 0.67
C THR A 160 -7.03 -19.59 1.15
N TYR A 161 -6.77 -18.30 1.25
CA TYR A 161 -5.50 -17.73 1.67
C TYR A 161 -5.76 -16.73 2.80
N ASN A 162 -5.09 -16.93 3.93
CA ASN A 162 -5.05 -15.99 5.04
C ASN A 162 -3.58 -15.64 5.31
N MET A 163 -3.22 -14.39 5.11
CA MET A 163 -1.84 -13.92 5.21
C MET A 163 -1.50 -13.53 6.65
N LYS A 164 -0.42 -14.14 7.19
CA LYS A 164 0.04 -13.85 8.54
C LYS A 164 1.55 -13.86 8.64
N GLY A 165 2.08 -12.85 9.34
CA GLY A 165 3.44 -12.78 9.83
C GLY A 165 3.54 -12.71 11.35
N ASP A 166 4.75 -12.91 11.85
CA ASP A 166 5.09 -12.63 13.24
C ASP A 166 5.08 -11.11 13.46
N PRO A 167 4.55 -10.59 14.58
CA PRO A 167 4.62 -9.16 14.90
C PRO A 167 6.02 -8.53 14.79
N SER A 168 7.08 -9.30 15.06
CA SER A 168 8.45 -8.81 14.92
C SER A 168 8.84 -8.44 13.48
N TYR A 169 8.13 -8.96 12.47
CA TYR A 169 8.42 -8.66 11.06
C TYR A 169 8.19 -7.20 10.69
N ILE A 170 7.49 -6.43 11.54
CA ILE A 170 7.34 -4.98 11.36
C ILE A 170 8.70 -4.28 11.26
N GLN A 171 9.75 -4.83 11.90
CA GLN A 171 11.10 -4.27 11.86
C GLN A 171 11.67 -4.22 10.44
N ILE A 172 11.22 -5.09 9.54
CA ILE A 172 11.59 -5.07 8.11
C ILE A 172 11.29 -3.71 7.48
N LEU A 173 10.13 -3.11 7.81
CA LEU A 173 9.74 -1.81 7.29
C LEU A 173 10.64 -0.70 7.85
N ASN A 174 10.92 -0.72 9.15
CA ASN A 174 11.81 0.26 9.78
C ASN A 174 13.23 0.17 9.23
N ASP A 175 13.77 -1.05 9.12
CA ASP A 175 15.11 -1.28 8.57
C ASP A 175 15.20 -0.88 7.09
N GLY A 176 14.10 -0.94 6.37
CA GLY A 176 13.99 -0.57 4.97
C GLY A 176 13.66 0.89 4.72
N SER A 177 13.55 1.73 5.75
CA SER A 177 13.18 3.16 5.63
C SER A 177 11.81 3.37 4.98
N VAL A 178 10.78 2.68 5.52
CA VAL A 178 9.38 2.87 5.14
C VAL A 178 8.69 3.67 6.24
N GLU A 179 8.07 4.80 5.91
CA GLU A 179 7.43 5.72 6.86
C GLU A 179 5.92 5.55 6.93
N ALA A 180 5.29 5.05 5.85
CA ALA A 180 3.85 5.04 5.74
C ALA A 180 3.29 3.75 5.13
N VAL A 181 2.12 3.33 5.60
CA VAL A 181 1.43 2.14 5.11
C VAL A 181 -0.06 2.39 4.85
N GLY A 182 -0.54 1.98 3.67
CA GLY A 182 -1.95 1.75 3.41
C GLY A 182 -2.33 0.36 3.91
N PHE A 183 -3.34 0.25 4.77
CA PHE A 183 -3.76 -1.03 5.38
C PHE A 183 -5.21 -1.39 5.10
N ALA A 184 -5.83 -0.79 4.08
CA ALA A 184 -7.16 -1.14 3.63
C ALA A 184 -7.08 -2.08 2.42
N ASN A 185 -7.20 -3.39 2.63
CA ASN A 185 -7.13 -4.41 1.60
C ASN A 185 -7.92 -5.66 2.01
N ASN A 186 -8.11 -6.61 1.07
CA ASN A 186 -8.86 -7.85 1.30
C ASN A 186 -8.20 -8.81 2.30
N HIS A 187 -6.92 -8.59 2.68
CA HIS A 187 -6.16 -9.41 3.64
C HIS A 187 -5.99 -8.76 5.03
N CYS A 188 -6.40 -7.51 5.23
CA CYS A 188 -6.25 -6.84 6.52
C CYS A 188 -7.08 -7.49 7.65
N MET A 189 -8.16 -8.21 7.29
CA MET A 189 -9.06 -8.91 8.21
C MET A 189 -8.89 -10.43 8.20
N ASP A 190 -7.84 -10.98 7.62
CA ASP A 190 -7.61 -12.42 7.49
C ASP A 190 -7.66 -13.16 8.83
N TYR A 191 -7.19 -12.55 9.89
CA TYR A 191 -7.24 -13.05 11.26
C TYR A 191 -8.23 -12.26 12.12
N LEU A 192 -9.36 -11.88 11.51
CA LEU A 192 -10.48 -11.18 12.13
C LEU A 192 -10.03 -9.85 12.80
N GLN A 193 -10.90 -9.29 13.63
CA GLN A 193 -10.59 -8.04 14.34
C GLN A 193 -9.30 -8.14 15.18
N LYS A 194 -9.04 -9.29 15.78
CA LYS A 194 -7.82 -9.48 16.59
C LYS A 194 -6.55 -9.34 15.77
N GLY A 195 -6.50 -9.96 14.57
CA GLY A 195 -5.35 -9.83 13.67
C GLY A 195 -5.17 -8.42 13.14
N HIS A 196 -6.27 -7.75 12.81
CA HIS A 196 -6.27 -6.35 12.40
C HIS A 196 -5.72 -5.44 13.51
N ASP A 197 -6.26 -5.55 14.72
CA ASP A 197 -5.85 -4.70 15.86
C ASP A 197 -4.38 -4.92 16.22
N ASP A 198 -3.92 -6.18 16.25
CA ASP A 198 -2.52 -6.51 16.50
C ASP A 198 -1.60 -5.85 15.47
N THR A 199 -2.01 -5.85 14.19
CA THR A 199 -1.24 -5.25 13.11
C THR A 199 -1.18 -3.73 13.25
N VAL A 200 -2.30 -3.09 13.57
CA VAL A 200 -2.35 -1.65 13.83
C VAL A 200 -1.48 -1.29 15.05
N ASP A 201 -1.45 -2.12 16.06
CA ASP A 201 -0.58 -1.90 17.23
C ASP A 201 0.91 -2.03 16.83
N CYS A 202 1.28 -2.98 15.96
CA CYS A 202 2.62 -3.06 15.38
C CYS A 202 3.01 -1.75 14.65
N PHE A 203 2.12 -1.17 13.83
CA PHE A 203 2.39 0.11 13.16
C PHE A 203 2.64 1.25 14.15
N LYS A 204 1.81 1.35 15.20
CA LYS A 204 1.97 2.36 16.25
C LYS A 204 3.29 2.22 17.00
N GLU A 205 3.64 0.99 17.39
CA GLU A 205 4.88 0.70 18.12
C GLU A 205 6.13 0.97 17.26
N ALA A 206 6.03 0.73 15.93
CA ALA A 206 7.08 1.02 14.97
C ALA A 206 7.17 2.51 14.59
N GLY A 207 6.18 3.33 14.98
CA GLY A 207 6.14 4.76 14.65
C GLY A 207 5.73 5.05 13.20
N LEU A 208 5.13 4.07 12.50
CA LEU A 208 4.70 4.24 11.12
C LEU A 208 3.40 5.07 11.03
N THR A 209 3.32 5.92 10.02
CA THR A 209 2.05 6.52 9.61
C THR A 209 1.21 5.47 8.89
N TYR A 210 -0.06 5.34 9.23
CA TYR A 210 -0.94 4.36 8.62
C TYR A 210 -2.33 4.93 8.35
N ALA A 211 -2.99 4.37 7.33
CA ALA A 211 -4.38 4.67 7.01
C ALA A 211 -5.14 3.38 6.66
N TYR A 212 -6.41 3.31 7.03
CA TYR A 212 -7.33 2.25 6.63
C TYR A 212 -8.77 2.72 6.76
N ASP A 213 -9.60 2.42 5.78
CA ASP A 213 -11.01 2.84 5.73
C ASP A 213 -11.18 4.33 6.11
N ALA A 214 -11.93 4.65 7.16
CA ALA A 214 -12.14 6.02 7.64
C ALA A 214 -11.08 6.51 8.65
N VAL A 215 -9.94 5.82 8.76
CA VAL A 215 -8.80 6.23 9.60
C VAL A 215 -7.71 6.79 8.71
N THR A 216 -7.49 8.10 8.77
CA THR A 216 -6.45 8.79 8.01
C THR A 216 -5.16 8.92 8.78
N GLY A 217 -4.02 8.96 8.07
CA GLY A 217 -2.70 9.27 8.62
C GLY A 217 -2.23 10.66 8.22
N ILE A 218 -1.38 11.27 9.02
CA ILE A 218 -0.63 12.48 8.66
C ILE A 218 0.84 12.22 8.95
N TYR A 219 1.68 12.35 7.91
CA TYR A 219 3.13 12.34 8.02
C TYR A 219 3.65 13.75 7.81
N GLU A 220 4.62 14.19 8.61
CA GLU A 220 5.20 15.51 8.51
C GLU A 220 6.69 15.43 8.24
N THR A 221 7.14 16.04 7.16
CA THR A 221 8.55 16.15 6.78
C THR A 221 8.84 17.53 6.22
N LYS A 222 9.99 18.10 6.53
CA LYS A 222 10.42 19.44 6.06
C LYS A 222 9.37 20.55 6.26
N GLY A 223 8.48 20.39 7.27
CA GLY A 223 7.38 21.31 7.54
C GLY A 223 6.18 21.17 6.59
N ILE A 224 6.12 20.12 5.79
CA ILE A 224 5.02 19.77 4.88
C ILE A 224 4.24 18.60 5.49
N LYS A 225 2.91 18.74 5.58
CA LYS A 225 2.00 17.71 6.06
C LYS A 225 1.43 16.91 4.90
N ILE A 226 1.67 15.61 4.91
CA ILE A 226 1.21 14.66 3.91
C ILE A 226 0.08 13.82 4.53
N GLY A 227 -1.15 14.03 4.07
CA GLY A 227 -2.30 13.23 4.44
C GLY A 227 -2.33 11.91 3.67
N LEU A 228 -2.55 10.80 4.39
CA LEU A 228 -2.67 9.47 3.84
C LEU A 228 -4.09 8.94 4.01
N ILE A 229 -4.66 8.41 2.94
CA ILE A 229 -5.95 7.72 2.89
C ILE A 229 -5.71 6.33 2.30
N ALA A 230 -6.38 5.31 2.83
CA ALA A 230 -6.37 3.98 2.22
C ALA A 230 -7.77 3.36 2.24
N VAL A 231 -8.19 2.79 1.11
CA VAL A 231 -9.52 2.18 0.94
C VAL A 231 -9.46 0.83 0.24
N ASN A 232 -10.36 -0.06 0.63
CA ASN A 232 -10.53 -1.40 0.05
C ASN A 232 -11.76 -1.44 -0.86
N GLU A 233 -11.58 -1.10 -2.13
CA GLU A 233 -12.66 -1.14 -3.12
C GLU A 233 -13.10 -2.57 -3.43
N VAL A 234 -12.18 -3.54 -3.40
CA VAL A 234 -12.47 -4.96 -3.68
C VAL A 234 -13.59 -5.50 -2.80
N GLU A 235 -13.64 -5.12 -1.52
CA GLU A 235 -14.69 -5.57 -0.60
C GLU A 235 -15.84 -4.57 -0.44
N GLN A 236 -15.58 -3.27 -0.60
CA GLN A 236 -16.56 -2.21 -0.30
C GLN A 236 -17.21 -1.63 -1.56
N GLY A 237 -16.66 -1.90 -2.74
CA GLY A 237 -17.16 -1.36 -4.00
C GLY A 237 -17.29 0.16 -3.97
N ALA A 238 -18.32 0.68 -4.61
CA ALA A 238 -18.55 2.13 -4.72
C ALA A 238 -18.75 2.87 -3.37
N ALA A 239 -18.87 2.17 -2.24
CA ALA A 239 -19.00 2.81 -0.94
C ALA A 239 -17.75 3.61 -0.55
N VAL A 240 -16.58 3.23 -1.06
CA VAL A 240 -15.29 3.92 -0.83
C VAL A 240 -15.29 5.37 -1.33
N GLU A 241 -16.13 5.71 -2.31
CA GLU A 241 -16.21 7.08 -2.83
C GLU A 241 -16.53 8.11 -1.74
N LYS A 242 -17.46 7.77 -0.83
CA LYS A 242 -17.84 8.65 0.28
C LYS A 242 -16.75 8.73 1.35
N ILE A 243 -16.05 7.63 1.59
CA ILE A 243 -14.95 7.59 2.54
C ILE A 243 -13.84 8.51 2.03
N ILE A 244 -13.38 8.30 0.80
CA ILE A 244 -12.30 9.11 0.20
C ILE A 244 -12.64 10.60 0.23
N GLN A 245 -13.86 10.97 -0.20
CA GLN A 245 -14.26 12.38 -0.23
C GLN A 245 -14.27 12.99 1.17
N SER A 246 -14.87 12.29 2.15
CA SER A 246 -14.92 12.74 3.54
C SER A 246 -13.53 12.87 4.15
N ASP A 247 -12.64 11.93 3.85
CA ASP A 247 -11.28 11.90 4.39
C ASP A 247 -10.40 12.99 3.77
N ILE A 248 -10.56 13.27 2.47
CA ILE A 248 -9.91 14.42 1.82
C ILE A 248 -10.33 15.71 2.48
N ASP A 249 -11.65 15.93 2.68
CA ASP A 249 -12.17 17.11 3.34
C ASP A 249 -11.60 17.24 4.76
N SER A 250 -11.60 16.15 5.53
CA SER A 250 -11.06 16.10 6.90
C SER A 250 -9.55 16.41 6.96
N LEU A 251 -8.77 15.88 6.04
CA LEU A 251 -7.32 16.14 5.99
C LEU A 251 -7.02 17.58 5.61
N ARG A 252 -7.81 18.18 4.70
CA ARG A 252 -7.68 19.62 4.35
C ARG A 252 -8.07 20.52 5.53
N GLU A 253 -9.07 20.14 6.34
CA GLU A 253 -9.41 20.83 7.59
C GLU A 253 -8.28 20.76 8.64
N GLN A 254 -7.40 19.75 8.55
CA GLN A 254 -6.21 19.59 9.39
C GLN A 254 -4.95 20.22 8.79
N ASP A 255 -5.10 21.05 7.74
CA ASP A 255 -4.02 21.73 7.03
C ASP A 255 -3.03 20.77 6.35
N ALA A 256 -3.50 19.63 5.80
CA ALA A 256 -2.65 18.78 4.98
C ALA A 256 -2.28 19.49 3.66
N ASP A 257 -0.99 19.60 3.38
CA ASP A 257 -0.45 20.23 2.18
C ASP A 257 -0.55 19.34 0.95
N LEU A 258 -0.34 18.04 1.15
CA LEU A 258 -0.46 16.97 0.15
C LEU A 258 -1.42 15.90 0.63
N ILE A 259 -2.12 15.25 -0.31
CA ILE A 259 -2.99 14.10 -0.03
C ILE A 259 -2.63 12.95 -0.96
N VAL A 260 -2.25 11.82 -0.38
CA VAL A 260 -1.98 10.54 -1.05
C VAL A 260 -3.14 9.59 -0.77
N VAL A 261 -3.74 9.03 -1.83
CA VAL A 261 -4.83 8.07 -1.72
C VAL A 261 -4.35 6.70 -2.21
N CYS A 262 -4.34 5.72 -1.32
CA CYS A 262 -4.04 4.33 -1.61
C CYS A 262 -5.35 3.58 -1.86
N CYS A 263 -5.52 3.01 -3.06
CA CYS A 263 -6.69 2.25 -3.46
C CYS A 263 -6.34 0.78 -3.68
N HIS A 264 -6.92 -0.11 -2.90
CA HIS A 264 -6.85 -1.54 -3.14
C HIS A 264 -8.05 -1.95 -4.00
N TRP A 265 -7.82 -2.19 -5.29
CA TRP A 265 -8.85 -2.28 -6.33
C TRP A 265 -8.45 -3.16 -7.51
N GLY A 266 -9.34 -3.35 -8.48
CA GLY A 266 -9.05 -4.05 -9.73
C GLY A 266 -9.29 -5.55 -9.64
N VAL A 267 -8.72 -6.27 -10.58
CA VAL A 267 -8.83 -7.72 -10.71
C VAL A 267 -7.43 -8.33 -10.76
N GLU A 268 -7.21 -9.39 -9.97
CA GLU A 268 -5.93 -10.10 -9.94
C GLU A 268 -5.49 -10.55 -11.34
N SER A 269 -4.22 -10.31 -11.65
CA SER A 269 -3.56 -10.65 -12.91
C SER A 269 -4.03 -9.87 -14.15
N GLU A 270 -4.96 -8.92 -14.03
CA GLU A 270 -5.37 -8.05 -15.13
C GLU A 270 -4.38 -6.88 -15.26
N THR A 271 -3.80 -6.74 -16.48
CA THR A 271 -2.75 -5.75 -16.75
C THR A 271 -3.29 -4.41 -17.25
N GLN A 272 -4.58 -4.34 -17.54
CA GLN A 272 -5.29 -3.11 -17.88
C GLN A 272 -6.23 -2.75 -16.74
N PRO A 273 -6.26 -1.50 -16.30
CA PRO A 273 -7.21 -1.09 -15.26
C PRO A 273 -8.64 -1.19 -15.78
N GLU A 274 -9.54 -1.67 -14.93
CA GLU A 274 -10.97 -1.69 -15.18
C GLU A 274 -11.54 -0.28 -15.31
N ASP A 275 -12.64 -0.13 -16.04
CA ASP A 275 -13.30 1.18 -16.24
C ASP A 275 -13.61 1.88 -14.90
N TYR A 276 -14.00 1.14 -13.87
CA TYR A 276 -14.30 1.73 -12.57
C TYR A 276 -13.07 2.22 -11.84
N GLN A 277 -11.89 1.57 -11.99
CA GLN A 277 -10.62 2.06 -11.44
C GLN A 277 -10.27 3.42 -12.05
N MET A 278 -10.41 3.56 -13.37
CA MET A 278 -10.17 4.83 -14.07
C MET A 278 -11.12 5.93 -13.60
N VAL A 279 -12.40 5.61 -13.43
CA VAL A 279 -13.39 6.57 -12.93
C VAL A 279 -13.09 6.97 -11.49
N LEU A 280 -12.81 6.02 -10.61
CA LEU A 280 -12.52 6.30 -9.20
C LEU A 280 -11.20 7.07 -9.03
N GLY A 281 -10.14 6.67 -9.71
CA GLY A 281 -8.85 7.36 -9.66
C GLY A 281 -8.95 8.83 -10.06
N ARG A 282 -9.67 9.12 -11.16
CA ARG A 282 -9.94 10.51 -11.59
C ARG A 282 -10.80 11.27 -10.59
N LYS A 283 -11.81 10.63 -9.98
CA LYS A 283 -12.60 11.25 -8.90
C LYS A 283 -11.75 11.58 -7.67
N CYS A 284 -10.80 10.74 -7.28
CA CYS A 284 -9.88 11.06 -6.19
C CYS A 284 -9.14 12.38 -6.46
N VAL A 285 -8.64 12.55 -7.69
CA VAL A 285 -7.99 13.80 -8.12
C VAL A 285 -8.98 14.97 -8.12
N ASP A 286 -10.18 14.78 -8.68
CA ASP A 286 -11.24 15.82 -8.71
C ASP A 286 -11.65 16.28 -7.31
N TRP A 287 -11.57 15.40 -6.31
CA TRP A 287 -11.85 15.72 -4.89
C TRP A 287 -10.65 16.35 -4.18
N GLY A 288 -9.45 16.30 -4.75
CA GLY A 288 -8.30 17.01 -4.20
C GLY A 288 -7.11 16.13 -3.81
N ALA A 289 -7.06 14.88 -4.24
CA ALA A 289 -5.86 14.05 -4.11
C ALA A 289 -4.71 14.60 -4.97
N ASP A 290 -3.50 14.56 -4.44
CA ASP A 290 -2.28 14.97 -5.13
C ASP A 290 -1.57 13.79 -5.80
N LEU A 291 -1.79 12.57 -5.27
CA LEU A 291 -1.27 11.31 -5.80
C LEU A 291 -2.24 10.17 -5.50
N VAL A 292 -2.49 9.31 -6.47
CA VAL A 292 -3.31 8.09 -6.30
C VAL A 292 -2.48 6.87 -6.61
N LEU A 293 -2.46 5.91 -5.68
CA LEU A 293 -1.65 4.70 -5.72
C LEU A 293 -2.54 3.47 -5.66
N GLY A 294 -2.43 2.60 -6.65
CA GLY A 294 -3.21 1.38 -6.77
C GLY A 294 -2.44 0.13 -6.38
N SER A 295 -3.14 -0.84 -5.81
CA SER A 295 -2.67 -2.16 -5.40
C SER A 295 -3.76 -3.23 -5.61
N HIS A 296 -3.50 -4.51 -5.39
CA HIS A 296 -4.35 -5.68 -5.56
C HIS A 296 -4.16 -6.46 -6.86
N PRO A 297 -4.01 -5.90 -8.08
CA PRO A 297 -3.88 -6.74 -9.27
C PRO A 297 -2.66 -7.67 -9.26
N HIS A 298 -1.69 -7.46 -8.36
CA HIS A 298 -0.45 -8.23 -8.23
C HIS A 298 0.42 -8.24 -9.49
N VAL A 299 0.08 -7.42 -10.47
CA VAL A 299 0.81 -7.13 -11.71
C VAL A 299 0.80 -5.64 -11.96
N LEU A 300 1.80 -5.15 -12.69
CA LEU A 300 1.85 -3.75 -13.10
C LEU A 300 0.66 -3.39 -13.99
N GLN A 301 0.07 -2.22 -13.74
CA GLN A 301 -0.85 -1.54 -14.64
C GLN A 301 -0.28 -0.19 -15.06
N GLY A 302 -0.99 0.51 -15.96
CA GLY A 302 -0.55 1.80 -16.48
C GLY A 302 -0.55 2.93 -15.45
N ILE A 303 0.08 4.03 -15.82
CA ILE A 303 0.12 5.27 -15.06
C ILE A 303 -0.56 6.35 -15.90
N GLU A 304 -1.51 7.06 -15.31
CA GLU A 304 -2.18 8.20 -15.94
C GLU A 304 -1.73 9.51 -15.29
N LEU A 305 -1.47 10.53 -16.11
CA LEU A 305 -1.37 11.90 -15.64
C LEU A 305 -2.71 12.60 -15.93
N TYR A 306 -3.52 12.77 -14.90
CA TYR A 306 -4.83 13.41 -14.97
C TYR A 306 -4.83 14.74 -14.23
N GLN A 307 -5.16 15.83 -14.92
CA GLN A 307 -5.13 17.20 -14.35
C GLN A 307 -3.83 17.55 -13.60
N GLY A 308 -2.68 17.09 -14.13
CA GLY A 308 -1.38 17.34 -13.50
C GLY A 308 -1.08 16.48 -12.25
N LYS A 309 -1.88 15.43 -11.98
CA LYS A 309 -1.69 14.49 -10.87
C LYS A 309 -1.53 13.08 -11.41
N PHE A 310 -0.63 12.31 -10.79
CA PHE A 310 -0.43 10.92 -11.18
C PHE A 310 -1.45 10.00 -10.53
N ILE A 311 -1.97 9.08 -11.35
CA ILE A 311 -2.76 7.92 -10.93
C ILE A 311 -1.97 6.69 -11.37
N VAL A 312 -1.40 5.97 -10.41
CA VAL A 312 -0.69 4.71 -10.63
C VAL A 312 -1.70 3.59 -10.40
N TYR A 313 -2.19 2.93 -11.44
CA TYR A 313 -3.28 1.98 -11.33
C TYR A 313 -2.90 0.69 -10.60
N SER A 314 -1.67 0.20 -10.74
CA SER A 314 -1.14 -0.89 -9.90
C SER A 314 0.39 -0.86 -9.88
N LEU A 315 0.93 -0.90 -8.67
CA LEU A 315 2.37 -1.03 -8.40
C LEU A 315 2.85 -2.49 -8.40
N ALA A 316 1.94 -3.47 -8.54
CA ALA A 316 2.20 -4.91 -8.43
C ALA A 316 2.65 -5.38 -7.02
N ASN A 317 3.13 -6.63 -6.92
CA ASN A 317 3.78 -7.12 -5.71
C ASN A 317 5.10 -6.40 -5.46
N PHE A 318 5.52 -6.31 -4.19
CA PHE A 318 6.84 -5.79 -3.83
C PHE A 318 7.58 -6.77 -2.93
N CYS A 319 7.62 -6.59 -1.60
CA CYS A 319 8.14 -7.60 -0.67
C CYS A 319 7.01 -8.57 -0.32
N PHE A 320 6.78 -9.57 -1.17
CA PHE A 320 5.53 -10.33 -1.16
C PHE A 320 5.74 -11.79 -0.74
N GLY A 321 5.40 -12.12 0.51
CA GLY A 321 5.49 -13.46 1.08
C GLY A 321 4.35 -14.41 0.72
N GLY A 322 3.26 -13.89 0.16
CA GLY A 322 2.06 -14.67 -0.18
C GLY A 322 2.28 -15.73 -1.28
N ASN A 323 3.28 -15.56 -2.13
CA ASN A 323 3.60 -16.48 -3.20
C ASN A 323 5.12 -16.68 -3.37
N ARG A 324 5.59 -17.92 -3.17
CA ARG A 324 7.01 -18.28 -3.32
C ARG A 324 7.53 -18.29 -4.75
N ASN A 325 6.66 -18.19 -5.75
CA ASN A 325 7.06 -18.11 -7.15
C ASN A 325 5.97 -17.45 -8.01
N PRO A 326 5.73 -16.15 -7.86
CA PRO A 326 4.78 -15.43 -8.71
C PRO A 326 5.19 -15.56 -10.17
N LYS A 327 4.21 -15.67 -11.07
CA LYS A 327 4.46 -15.78 -12.52
C LYS A 327 5.04 -14.50 -13.10
N ASP A 328 4.51 -13.36 -12.66
CA ASP A 328 5.04 -12.05 -12.95
C ASP A 328 5.84 -11.57 -11.75
N LYS A 329 7.09 -11.18 -11.98
CA LYS A 329 7.99 -10.66 -10.95
C LYS A 329 8.31 -9.19 -11.16
N ASP A 330 7.73 -8.60 -12.21
CA ASP A 330 7.95 -7.20 -12.51
C ASP A 330 7.17 -6.34 -11.51
N THR A 331 7.87 -5.39 -10.96
CA THR A 331 7.32 -4.37 -10.08
C THR A 331 8.04 -3.05 -10.32
N MET A 332 7.66 -2.02 -9.61
CA MET A 332 8.33 -0.72 -9.68
C MET A 332 8.27 0.00 -8.33
N ILE A 333 9.19 0.93 -8.15
CA ILE A 333 9.04 2.04 -7.23
C ILE A 333 8.61 3.23 -8.09
N PHE A 334 7.52 3.89 -7.70
CA PHE A 334 7.10 5.16 -8.29
C PHE A 334 7.53 6.29 -7.37
N GLN A 335 8.26 7.27 -7.89
CA GLN A 335 8.65 8.46 -7.14
C GLN A 335 7.98 9.70 -7.71
N GLN A 336 7.46 10.56 -6.84
CA GLN A 336 6.99 11.89 -7.23
C GLN A 336 7.63 12.96 -6.34
N GLN A 337 8.12 14.02 -6.99
CA GLN A 337 8.62 15.21 -6.31
C GLN A 337 7.56 16.30 -6.31
N PHE A 338 7.42 16.99 -5.19
CA PHE A 338 6.56 18.13 -4.99
C PHE A 338 7.42 19.32 -4.54
N THR A 339 7.36 20.41 -5.28
CA THR A 339 8.10 21.64 -4.95
C THR A 339 7.21 22.63 -4.26
N PHE A 340 7.71 23.23 -3.19
CA PHE A 340 7.08 24.33 -2.47
C PHE A 340 7.99 25.54 -2.50
N VAL A 341 7.42 26.70 -2.83
CA VAL A 341 8.12 28.01 -2.81
C VAL A 341 7.41 28.90 -1.82
N ASP A 342 8.10 29.33 -0.79
CA ASP A 342 7.52 30.14 0.29
C ASP A 342 6.26 29.49 0.92
N GLY A 343 6.26 28.15 1.05
CA GLY A 343 5.15 27.35 1.58
C GLY A 343 4.00 27.13 0.58
N VAL A 344 4.14 27.56 -0.68
CA VAL A 344 3.12 27.34 -1.72
C VAL A 344 3.55 26.24 -2.67
N LYS A 345 2.72 25.19 -2.76
CA LYS A 345 2.93 24.09 -3.71
C LYS A 345 2.95 24.60 -5.14
N GLN A 346 3.93 24.19 -5.92
CA GLN A 346 4.06 24.52 -7.33
C GLN A 346 3.34 23.48 -8.21
N GLU A 347 3.01 23.88 -9.43
CA GLU A 347 2.35 23.02 -10.43
C GLU A 347 3.36 22.27 -11.32
N ASP A 348 4.60 22.10 -10.86
CA ASP A 348 5.59 21.28 -11.52
C ASP A 348 5.23 19.78 -11.42
N ILE A 349 5.52 19.04 -12.49
CA ILE A 349 5.21 17.62 -12.60
C ILE A 349 6.53 16.87 -12.72
N ALA A 350 6.97 16.24 -11.65
CA ALA A 350 8.19 15.45 -11.60
C ALA A 350 7.86 14.06 -11.05
N GLY A 351 7.62 13.11 -11.95
CA GLY A 351 7.37 11.70 -11.63
C GLY A 351 8.45 10.81 -12.24
N ARG A 352 8.81 9.74 -11.54
CA ARG A 352 9.79 8.76 -11.98
C ARG A 352 9.33 7.35 -11.68
N VAL A 353 9.56 6.43 -12.61
CA VAL A 353 9.46 4.99 -12.39
C VAL A 353 10.86 4.40 -12.26
N ILE A 354 11.05 3.55 -11.27
CA ILE A 354 12.25 2.75 -11.07
C ILE A 354 11.83 1.29 -11.24
N PRO A 355 12.09 0.69 -12.41
CA PRO A 355 11.79 -0.72 -12.65
C PRO A 355 12.48 -1.63 -11.65
N CYS A 356 11.74 -2.57 -11.06
CA CYS A 356 12.22 -3.51 -10.07
C CYS A 356 11.73 -4.94 -10.36
N SER A 357 12.37 -5.91 -9.73
CA SER A 357 11.86 -7.27 -9.59
C SER A 357 11.52 -7.55 -8.14
N VAL A 358 10.46 -8.32 -7.85
CA VAL A 358 10.10 -8.74 -6.47
C VAL A 358 11.14 -9.65 -5.83
N SER A 359 12.16 -10.06 -6.58
CA SER A 359 13.16 -11.04 -6.18
C SER A 359 14.54 -10.67 -6.72
N SER A 360 15.57 -10.85 -5.91
CA SER A 360 16.97 -10.66 -6.33
C SER A 360 17.51 -11.85 -7.15
N VAL A 361 16.77 -12.97 -7.21
CA VAL A 361 17.19 -14.19 -7.90
C VAL A 361 16.19 -14.62 -8.97
N LYS A 362 16.71 -15.28 -10.01
CA LYS A 362 15.87 -15.86 -11.07
C LYS A 362 15.25 -17.19 -10.62
N GLY A 363 13.98 -17.42 -10.95
CA GLY A 363 13.32 -18.71 -10.83
C GLY A 363 12.55 -18.95 -9.52
N LEU A 364 12.89 -18.28 -8.45
CA LEU A 364 12.16 -18.31 -7.17
C LEU A 364 11.88 -16.87 -6.71
N ASN A 365 11.06 -16.73 -5.69
CA ASN A 365 10.92 -15.50 -4.94
C ASN A 365 11.75 -15.65 -3.66
N ASP A 366 12.76 -14.80 -3.51
CA ASP A 366 13.54 -14.69 -2.28
C ASP A 366 13.06 -13.52 -1.39
N PHE A 367 11.92 -12.90 -1.78
CA PHE A 367 11.23 -11.84 -1.06
C PHE A 367 12.04 -10.55 -0.90
N ARG A 368 12.99 -10.33 -1.79
CA ARG A 368 13.94 -9.22 -1.76
C ARG A 368 13.79 -8.36 -3.01
N PRO A 369 12.89 -7.37 -3.01
CA PRO A 369 12.73 -6.45 -4.12
C PRO A 369 14.07 -5.84 -4.52
N THR A 370 14.34 -5.81 -5.82
CA THR A 370 15.64 -5.38 -6.33
C THR A 370 15.43 -4.51 -7.56
N PRO A 371 16.05 -3.34 -7.65
CA PRO A 371 16.06 -2.53 -8.86
C PRO A 371 16.61 -3.34 -10.04
N ALA A 372 15.90 -3.30 -11.16
CA ALA A 372 16.31 -3.97 -12.38
C ALA A 372 17.50 -3.25 -13.04
N GLU A 373 18.35 -3.99 -13.73
CA GLU A 373 19.51 -3.44 -14.44
C GLU A 373 19.56 -3.94 -15.89
N GLY A 374 20.24 -3.20 -16.75
CA GLY A 374 20.54 -3.59 -18.14
C GLY A 374 19.29 -3.93 -18.96
N ASP A 375 19.27 -5.13 -19.56
CA ASP A 375 18.16 -5.58 -20.42
C ASP A 375 16.84 -5.75 -19.62
N GLU A 376 16.92 -6.12 -18.34
CA GLU A 376 15.75 -6.29 -17.50
C GLU A 376 15.11 -4.94 -17.15
N TYR A 377 15.91 -3.95 -16.79
CA TYR A 377 15.45 -2.57 -16.64
C TYR A 377 14.72 -2.08 -17.89
N THR A 378 15.36 -2.21 -19.05
CA THR A 378 14.80 -1.77 -20.32
C THR A 378 13.48 -2.47 -20.63
N ARG A 379 13.39 -3.78 -20.36
CA ARG A 379 12.18 -4.57 -20.59
C ARG A 379 11.02 -4.16 -19.68
N ILE A 380 11.29 -3.97 -18.39
CA ILE A 380 10.24 -3.58 -17.43
C ILE A 380 9.80 -2.14 -17.70
N LEU A 381 10.74 -1.22 -17.95
CA LEU A 381 10.40 0.15 -18.33
C LEU A 381 9.53 0.20 -19.59
N GLN A 382 9.85 -0.61 -20.62
CA GLN A 382 9.03 -0.71 -21.82
C GLN A 382 7.63 -1.24 -21.50
N LYS A 383 7.49 -2.23 -20.60
CA LYS A 383 6.21 -2.74 -20.13
C LYS A 383 5.37 -1.65 -19.47
N ILE A 384 5.98 -0.87 -18.56
CA ILE A 384 5.32 0.27 -17.89
C ILE A 384 4.90 1.30 -18.97
N GLN A 385 5.77 1.58 -19.92
CA GLN A 385 5.49 2.50 -21.01
C GLN A 385 4.32 2.04 -21.88
N ASP A 386 4.29 0.75 -22.27
CA ASP A 386 3.21 0.16 -23.07
C ASP A 386 1.86 0.25 -22.35
N TYR A 387 1.84 0.06 -21.03
CA TYR A 387 0.62 0.16 -20.21
C TYR A 387 0.18 1.59 -19.95
N SER A 388 1.11 2.56 -19.93
CA SER A 388 0.84 3.97 -19.66
C SER A 388 0.52 4.78 -20.92
N SER A 389 0.99 4.34 -22.10
CA SER A 389 0.79 5.04 -23.37
C SER A 389 -0.68 5.28 -23.76
N PRO A 390 -1.66 4.39 -23.44
CA PRO A 390 -3.07 4.67 -23.68
C PRO A 390 -3.60 5.89 -22.92
N PHE A 391 -2.95 6.29 -21.83
CA PHE A 391 -3.26 7.49 -21.04
C PHE A 391 -2.47 8.72 -21.48
N GLY A 392 -1.59 8.59 -22.48
CA GLY A 392 -0.73 9.70 -22.93
C GLY A 392 0.41 10.01 -21.96
N THR A 393 0.75 9.07 -21.06
CA THR A 393 1.86 9.22 -20.10
C THR A 393 3.10 8.50 -20.63
N TYR A 394 4.24 9.20 -20.65
CA TYR A 394 5.48 8.69 -21.21
C TYR A 394 6.65 8.94 -20.27
N PHE A 395 7.63 8.01 -20.32
CA PHE A 395 8.84 8.07 -19.50
C PHE A 395 10.08 7.99 -20.42
N ASP A 396 11.13 8.69 -20.05
CA ASP A 396 12.42 8.61 -20.75
C ASP A 396 13.21 7.34 -20.35
N ALA A 397 14.43 7.21 -20.87
CA ALA A 397 15.27 6.04 -20.63
C ALA A 397 15.74 5.90 -19.16
N ASP A 398 15.67 6.96 -18.39
CA ASP A 398 16.02 7.00 -16.95
C ASP A 398 14.78 6.88 -16.05
N GLY A 399 13.61 6.65 -16.68
CA GLY A 399 12.32 6.47 -16.01
C GLY A 399 11.62 7.77 -15.61
N TRP A 400 12.10 8.95 -16.01
CA TRP A 400 11.45 10.21 -15.72
C TRP A 400 10.28 10.49 -16.68
N TYR A 401 9.20 11.02 -16.11
CA TYR A 401 8.07 11.51 -16.89
C TYR A 401 8.51 12.59 -17.89
N VAL A 402 8.01 12.49 -19.12
CA VAL A 402 8.26 13.45 -20.20
C VAL A 402 6.96 14.11 -20.61
N ALA A 403 6.88 15.43 -20.41
CA ALA A 403 5.75 16.21 -20.91
C ALA A 403 5.76 16.21 -22.46
N GLN A 404 4.59 15.97 -23.09
CA GLN A 404 4.40 16.01 -24.54
C GLN A 404 3.91 17.36 -25.01
#